data_8f4ef6d44416a8573d64f083c0421f8b
#
_entry.id   8f4ef6d44416a8573d64f083c0421f8b
#
_cell.length_a   1.000
_cell.length_b   1.000
_cell.length_c   1.000
_cell.angle_alpha   90.00
_cell.angle_beta   90.00
_cell.angle_gamma   90.00
#
_symmetry.space_group_name_H-M   'P 1'
#
loop_
_entity.id
_entity.type
_entity.pdbx_description
1 polymer ?
#
loop_
_entity_poly.entity_id
_entity_poly.type
_entity_poly.pdbx_seq_one_letter_code
_entity_poly.pdbx_strand_id
1 'polypeptide(L)'
;LLKPISKASLLEALDKAIDKVLKRQREERDRTELQKKLSDAASAMLDRDFSELLHAARHQAQAQDVEAQLFEYEQRFSGYRLTLLDVPGASAANGAAIKKLLEETISLRPRLIIRNLYHLTHYLLITPTDAGALSEALAAAAQALLAYTGSPARAVISEACLSFGDLRKVYNETRTVLLTLPMRPGSEVVFAARQERKPLSQRLSPALQKQME
;
A
#
# COMPACT_ATOMS: atom_id res chain seq x y z
N LEU A 1 40.45 29.77 -46.22
CA LEU A 1 41.10 30.49 -45.11
C LEU A 1 40.11 30.53 -43.93
N LEU A 2 40.29 29.66 -42.92
CA LEU A 2 39.52 29.72 -41.67
C LEU A 2 39.98 30.96 -40.88
N LYS A 3 39.03 31.85 -40.53
CA LYS A 3 39.34 33.00 -39.67
C LYS A 3 39.78 32.47 -38.30
N PRO A 4 40.86 32.98 -37.71
CA PRO A 4 41.26 32.60 -36.36
C PRO A 4 40.16 33.02 -35.38
N ILE A 5 39.66 32.07 -34.61
CA ILE A 5 38.68 32.32 -33.57
C ILE A 5 39.37 33.15 -32.47
N SER A 6 38.83 34.33 -32.17
CA SER A 6 39.37 35.14 -31.08
C SER A 6 39.13 34.51 -29.73
N LYS A 7 40.03 34.70 -28.76
CA LYS A 7 39.88 34.23 -27.40
C LYS A 7 38.58 34.75 -26.76
N ALA A 8 38.17 35.98 -27.09
CA ALA A 8 36.93 36.59 -26.61
C ALA A 8 35.69 35.84 -27.12
N SER A 9 35.65 35.50 -28.42
CA SER A 9 34.53 34.75 -29.02
C SER A 9 34.42 33.34 -28.47
N LEU A 10 35.53 32.72 -28.11
CA LEU A 10 35.54 31.39 -27.47
C LEU A 10 34.99 31.47 -26.08
N LEU A 11 35.36 32.44 -25.25
CA LEU A 11 34.87 32.67 -23.92
C LEU A 11 33.36 32.96 -23.93
N GLU A 12 32.90 33.85 -24.82
CA GLU A 12 31.46 34.13 -24.94
C GLU A 12 30.64 32.90 -25.33
N ALA A 13 31.16 32.06 -26.23
CA ALA A 13 30.50 30.81 -26.61
C ALA A 13 30.46 29.81 -25.44
N LEU A 14 31.51 29.78 -24.62
CA LEU A 14 31.61 28.94 -23.45
C LEU A 14 30.60 29.36 -22.36
N ASP A 15 30.52 30.66 -22.07
CA ASP A 15 29.56 31.24 -21.13
C ASP A 15 28.12 30.94 -21.55
N LYS A 16 27.78 31.14 -22.81
CA LYS A 16 26.46 30.77 -23.35
C LYS A 16 26.15 29.28 -23.23
N ALA A 17 27.17 28.44 -23.45
CA ALA A 17 26.99 26.97 -23.27
C ALA A 17 26.77 26.59 -21.81
N ILE A 18 27.50 27.20 -20.89
CA ILE A 18 27.33 26.99 -19.43
C ILE A 18 25.94 27.43 -19.01
N ASP A 19 25.50 28.63 -19.37
CA ASP A 19 24.17 29.15 -19.05
C ASP A 19 23.07 28.22 -19.55
N LYS A 20 23.22 27.72 -20.79
CA LYS A 20 22.26 26.78 -21.37
C LYS A 20 22.20 25.44 -20.61
N VAL A 21 23.34 24.93 -20.17
CA VAL A 21 23.42 23.71 -19.35
C VAL A 21 22.77 23.92 -17.98
N LEU A 22 23.12 25.04 -17.31
CA LEU A 22 22.55 25.38 -16.00
C LEU A 22 21.03 25.57 -16.07
N LYS A 23 20.52 26.21 -17.11
CA LYS A 23 19.09 26.39 -17.33
C LYS A 23 18.38 25.03 -17.50
N ARG A 24 18.93 24.14 -18.35
CA ARG A 24 18.37 22.78 -18.52
C ARG A 24 18.36 21.98 -17.21
N GLN A 25 19.44 22.04 -16.44
CA GLN A 25 19.50 21.35 -15.16
C GLN A 25 18.45 21.86 -14.15
N ARG A 26 18.18 23.18 -14.14
CA ARG A 26 17.09 23.74 -13.31
C ARG A 26 15.74 23.26 -13.78
N GLU A 27 15.44 23.34 -15.07
CA GLU A 27 14.18 22.86 -15.66
C GLU A 27 13.94 21.37 -15.38
N GLU A 28 14.97 20.53 -15.46
CA GLU A 28 14.87 19.10 -15.15
C GLU A 28 14.60 18.85 -13.65
N ARG A 29 15.26 19.61 -12.76
CA ARG A 29 15.00 19.53 -11.31
C ARG A 29 13.59 19.94 -10.98
N ASP A 30 13.11 21.06 -11.51
CA ASP A 30 11.77 21.58 -11.28
C ASP A 30 10.71 20.58 -11.79
N ARG A 31 10.96 20.00 -12.97
CA ARG A 31 10.08 18.96 -13.52
C ARG A 31 10.03 17.71 -12.64
N THR A 32 11.17 17.25 -12.13
CA THR A 32 11.27 16.08 -11.25
C THR A 32 10.57 16.35 -9.93
N GLU A 33 10.74 17.54 -9.35
CA GLU A 33 10.07 17.93 -8.11
C GLU A 33 8.56 18.03 -8.28
N LEU A 34 8.09 18.61 -9.38
CA LEU A 34 6.67 18.70 -9.70
C LEU A 34 6.06 17.30 -9.87
N GLN A 35 6.74 16.43 -10.61
CA GLN A 35 6.29 15.05 -10.83
C GLN A 35 6.21 14.29 -9.51
N LYS A 36 7.17 14.48 -8.59
CA LYS A 36 7.14 13.91 -7.25
C LYS A 36 5.95 14.43 -6.45
N LYS A 37 5.71 15.75 -6.43
CA LYS A 37 4.55 16.35 -5.73
C LYS A 37 3.22 15.81 -6.25
N LEU A 38 3.08 15.64 -7.55
CA LEU A 38 1.88 15.05 -8.17
C LEU A 38 1.70 13.58 -7.77
N SER A 39 2.78 12.79 -7.75
CA SER A 39 2.74 11.40 -7.31
C SER A 39 2.36 11.27 -5.83
N ASP A 40 2.94 12.11 -4.97
CA ASP A 40 2.65 12.12 -3.53
C ASP A 40 1.18 12.54 -3.27
N ALA A 41 0.67 13.53 -4.01
CA ALA A 41 -0.72 13.96 -3.91
C ALA A 41 -1.69 12.85 -4.37
N ALA A 42 -1.42 12.21 -5.50
CA ALA A 42 -2.23 11.09 -6.00
C ALA A 42 -2.24 9.91 -5.00
N SER A 43 -1.09 9.60 -4.40
CA SER A 43 -0.98 8.58 -3.36
C SER A 43 -1.79 8.91 -2.11
N ALA A 44 -1.80 10.17 -1.67
CA ALA A 44 -2.58 10.62 -0.52
C ALA A 44 -4.09 10.59 -0.80
N MET A 45 -4.51 10.94 -2.02
CA MET A 45 -5.92 10.83 -2.44
C MET A 45 -6.37 9.36 -2.42
N LEU A 46 -5.56 8.46 -2.95
CA LEU A 46 -5.83 7.02 -2.92
C LEU A 46 -6.01 6.52 -1.49
N ASP A 47 -5.12 6.89 -0.58
CA ASP A 47 -5.20 6.50 0.84
C ASP A 47 -6.51 6.98 1.47
N ARG A 48 -6.94 8.22 1.17
CA ARG A 48 -8.18 8.79 1.66
C ARG A 48 -9.39 8.04 1.11
N ASP A 49 -9.49 7.91 -0.21
CA ASP A 49 -10.66 7.38 -0.89
C ASP A 49 -10.90 5.91 -0.49
N PHE A 50 -9.83 5.10 -0.42
CA PHE A 50 -9.93 3.73 0.08
C PHE A 50 -10.24 3.65 1.58
N SER A 51 -9.69 4.54 2.40
CA SER A 51 -10.01 4.58 3.83
C SER A 51 -11.49 4.93 4.05
N GLU A 52 -12.03 5.89 3.31
CA GLU A 52 -13.44 6.25 3.34
C GLU A 52 -14.32 5.08 2.88
N LEU A 53 -13.97 4.41 1.77
CA LEU A 53 -14.68 3.22 1.29
C LEU A 53 -14.78 2.12 2.34
N LEU A 54 -13.68 1.83 3.02
CA LEU A 54 -13.62 0.77 4.01
C LEU A 54 -14.42 1.08 5.27
N HIS A 55 -14.51 2.36 5.64
CA HIS A 55 -15.11 2.82 6.90
C HIS A 55 -16.46 3.52 6.74
N ALA A 56 -16.86 3.90 5.52
CA ALA A 56 -18.15 4.56 5.29
C ALA A 56 -19.31 3.70 5.81
N ALA A 57 -19.99 4.21 6.82
CA ALA A 57 -21.29 3.71 7.21
C ALA A 57 -22.26 4.07 6.08
N ARG A 58 -22.65 3.10 5.25
CA ARG A 58 -23.82 3.07 4.33
C ARG A 58 -24.41 4.40 3.81
N HIS A 59 -23.64 5.45 3.59
CA HIS A 59 -24.14 6.66 2.94
C HIS A 59 -24.05 6.50 1.42
N GLN A 60 -25.19 6.20 0.81
CA GLN A 60 -25.38 5.84 -0.59
C GLN A 60 -24.95 6.90 -1.63
N ALA A 61 -24.82 8.16 -1.25
CA ALA A 61 -24.55 9.23 -2.22
C ALA A 61 -23.05 9.36 -2.61
N GLN A 62 -22.11 8.96 -1.75
CA GLN A 62 -20.67 8.98 -2.05
C GLN A 62 -20.18 7.67 -2.68
N ALA A 63 -21.02 6.64 -2.68
CA ALA A 63 -20.68 5.32 -3.22
C ALA A 63 -20.47 5.33 -4.75
N GLN A 64 -21.20 6.16 -5.49
CA GLN A 64 -21.14 6.16 -6.95
C GLN A 64 -19.81 6.65 -7.53
N ASP A 65 -19.20 7.68 -6.91
CA ASP A 65 -17.89 8.18 -7.35
C ASP A 65 -16.78 7.18 -7.02
N VAL A 66 -16.91 6.50 -5.90
CA VAL A 66 -15.94 5.45 -5.49
C VAL A 66 -16.09 4.19 -6.34
N GLU A 67 -17.30 3.80 -6.71
CA GLU A 67 -17.54 2.68 -7.63
C GLU A 67 -16.94 2.93 -9.02
N ALA A 68 -17.02 4.15 -9.54
CA ALA A 68 -16.39 4.50 -10.81
C ALA A 68 -14.86 4.39 -10.75
N GLN A 69 -14.24 4.81 -9.63
CA GLN A 69 -12.80 4.64 -9.42
C GLN A 69 -12.41 3.17 -9.25
N LEU A 70 -13.22 2.37 -8.55
CA LEU A 70 -12.99 0.94 -8.39
C LEU A 70 -13.00 0.21 -9.75
N PHE A 71 -13.85 0.63 -10.69
CA PHE A 71 -13.91 0.05 -12.02
C PHE A 71 -12.58 0.17 -12.79
N GLU A 72 -11.86 1.29 -12.65
CA GLU A 72 -10.51 1.42 -13.25
C GLU A 72 -9.52 0.40 -12.66
N TYR A 73 -9.66 0.07 -11.38
CA TYR A 73 -8.80 -0.93 -10.73
C TYR A 73 -9.21 -2.36 -11.12
N GLU A 74 -10.50 -2.65 -11.29
CA GLU A 74 -10.97 -3.96 -11.78
C GLU A 74 -10.37 -4.32 -13.13
N GLN A 75 -10.21 -3.34 -14.02
CA GLN A 75 -9.58 -3.56 -15.32
C GLN A 75 -8.08 -3.91 -15.22
N ARG A 76 -7.41 -3.53 -14.15
CA ARG A 76 -5.98 -3.80 -13.92
C ARG A 76 -5.72 -5.15 -13.29
N PHE A 77 -6.72 -5.75 -12.66
CA PHE A 77 -6.61 -7.00 -11.94
C PHE A 77 -7.68 -7.98 -12.43
N SER A 78 -7.29 -9.08 -13.05
CA SER A 78 -8.20 -10.18 -13.40
C SER A 78 -8.66 -11.00 -12.20
N GLY A 79 -8.42 -10.52 -11.02
CA GLY A 79 -8.62 -11.08 -9.69
C GLY A 79 -7.52 -10.59 -8.78
N TYR A 80 -7.80 -10.49 -7.48
CA TYR A 80 -6.84 -9.94 -6.52
C TYR A 80 -6.85 -10.71 -5.20
N ARG A 81 -5.79 -10.51 -4.42
CA ARG A 81 -5.73 -10.80 -2.99
C ARG A 81 -5.51 -9.51 -2.22
N LEU A 82 -6.21 -9.36 -1.14
CA LEU A 82 -5.99 -8.32 -0.17
C LEU A 82 -5.06 -8.86 0.93
N THR A 83 -3.93 -8.20 1.13
CA THR A 83 -3.12 -8.42 2.33
C THR A 83 -3.31 -7.25 3.27
N LEU A 84 -3.73 -7.54 4.49
CA LEU A 84 -3.78 -6.56 5.58
C LEU A 84 -2.52 -6.71 6.42
N LEU A 85 -1.68 -5.67 6.41
CA LEU A 85 -0.50 -5.58 7.26
C LEU A 85 -0.82 -4.72 8.49
N ASP A 86 -0.48 -5.21 9.66
CA ASP A 86 -0.48 -4.46 10.91
C ASP A 86 0.98 -4.19 11.31
N VAL A 87 1.32 -2.92 11.41
CA VAL A 87 2.67 -2.41 11.71
C VAL A 87 2.60 -1.61 13.01
N PRO A 88 2.79 -2.23 14.19
CA PRO A 88 2.56 -1.59 15.49
C PRO A 88 3.39 -0.32 15.72
N GLY A 89 4.55 -0.19 15.08
CA GLY A 89 5.38 1.03 15.15
C GLY A 89 4.94 2.15 14.21
N ALA A 90 3.85 1.99 13.44
CA ALA A 90 3.36 3.02 12.54
C ALA A 90 2.56 4.10 13.28
N SER A 91 2.68 5.34 12.80
CA SER A 91 2.05 6.53 13.36
C SER A 91 1.73 7.54 12.25
N ALA A 92 1.06 8.62 12.59
CA ALA A 92 0.83 9.71 11.64
C ALA A 92 2.15 10.28 11.07
N ALA A 93 3.20 10.37 11.91
CA ALA A 93 4.46 10.98 11.55
C ALA A 93 5.31 10.15 10.56
N ASN A 94 5.31 8.81 10.71
CA ASN A 94 6.15 7.92 9.90
C ASN A 94 5.38 7.12 8.83
N GLY A 95 4.06 7.24 8.79
CA GLY A 95 3.22 6.41 7.93
C GLY A 95 3.51 6.53 6.44
N ALA A 96 3.86 7.71 5.94
CA ALA A 96 4.26 7.89 4.55
C ALA A 96 5.61 7.22 4.23
N ALA A 97 6.57 7.27 5.17
CA ALA A 97 7.85 6.60 5.03
C ALA A 97 7.70 5.07 5.04
N ILE A 98 6.82 4.53 5.88
CA ILE A 98 6.49 3.09 5.89
C ILE A 98 5.86 2.68 4.56
N LYS A 99 4.88 3.46 4.04
CA LYS A 99 4.28 3.18 2.74
C LYS A 99 5.33 3.13 1.63
N LYS A 100 6.23 4.10 1.60
CA LYS A 100 7.34 4.16 0.64
C LYS A 100 8.25 2.94 0.78
N LEU A 101 8.61 2.54 2.00
CA LEU A 101 9.40 1.34 2.26
C LEU A 101 8.74 0.08 1.70
N LEU A 102 7.41 -0.06 1.87
CA LEU A 102 6.63 -1.15 1.29
C LEU A 102 6.65 -1.10 -0.25
N GLU A 103 6.51 0.10 -0.84
CA GLU A 103 6.59 0.31 -2.28
C GLU A 103 7.96 -0.05 -2.87
N GLU A 104 9.04 0.19 -2.15
CA GLU A 104 10.40 -0.16 -2.55
C GLU A 104 10.70 -1.65 -2.39
N THR A 105 10.18 -2.27 -1.34
CA THR A 105 10.48 -3.67 -1.00
C THR A 105 9.62 -4.66 -1.80
N ILE A 106 8.34 -4.35 -2.00
CA ILE A 106 7.41 -5.22 -2.72
C ILE A 106 7.52 -4.95 -4.21
N SER A 107 8.13 -5.85 -4.97
CA SER A 107 8.36 -5.71 -6.42
C SER A 107 7.21 -6.20 -7.31
N LEU A 108 6.19 -6.85 -6.73
CA LEU A 108 5.03 -7.39 -7.47
C LEU A 108 4.31 -6.32 -8.29
N ARG A 109 3.88 -6.65 -9.50
CA ARG A 109 3.13 -5.77 -10.40
C ARG A 109 1.99 -6.54 -11.09
N PRO A 110 0.80 -5.95 -11.28
CA PRO A 110 0.34 -4.69 -10.71
C PRO A 110 0.15 -4.78 -9.18
N ARG A 111 0.22 -3.66 -8.48
CA ARG A 111 -0.06 -3.61 -7.04
C ARG A 111 -0.66 -2.27 -6.65
N LEU A 112 -1.41 -2.26 -5.55
CA LEU A 112 -1.82 -1.05 -4.84
C LEU A 112 -1.38 -1.18 -3.38
N ILE A 113 -0.75 -0.16 -2.85
CA ILE A 113 -0.40 -0.05 -1.43
C ILE A 113 -1.12 1.16 -0.87
N ILE A 114 -1.98 0.92 0.12
CA ILE A 114 -2.87 1.90 0.69
C ILE A 114 -2.61 1.96 2.19
N ARG A 115 -2.42 3.17 2.71
CA ARG A 115 -2.38 3.41 4.14
C ARG A 115 -3.79 3.67 4.65
N ASN A 116 -4.23 2.94 5.67
CA ASN A 116 -5.52 3.19 6.29
C ASN A 116 -5.43 4.41 7.22
N LEU A 117 -6.18 5.47 6.92
CA LEU A 117 -6.14 6.72 7.68
C LEU A 117 -6.92 6.66 9.01
N TYR A 118 -7.82 5.69 9.15
CA TYR A 118 -8.59 5.47 10.40
C TYR A 118 -7.90 4.48 11.34
N HIS A 119 -7.04 3.61 10.80
CA HIS A 119 -6.21 2.66 11.56
C HIS A 119 -4.76 2.82 11.12
N LEU A 120 -4.04 3.73 11.77
CA LEU A 120 -2.71 4.18 11.35
C LEU A 120 -1.65 3.07 11.27
N THR A 121 -1.87 1.96 11.98
CA THR A 121 -0.98 0.79 11.91
C THR A 121 -1.31 -0.14 10.73
N HIS A 122 -2.45 0.06 10.07
CA HIS A 122 -2.92 -0.82 9.00
C HIS A 122 -2.51 -0.31 7.62
N TYR A 123 -1.92 -1.21 6.84
CA TYR A 123 -1.64 -1.02 5.41
C TYR A 123 -2.31 -2.14 4.62
N LEU A 124 -2.94 -1.76 3.52
CA LEU A 124 -3.55 -2.71 2.59
C LEU A 124 -2.64 -2.85 1.39
N LEU A 125 -2.35 -4.09 1.03
CA LEU A 125 -1.65 -4.43 -0.20
C LEU A 125 -2.61 -5.25 -1.07
N ILE A 126 -2.95 -4.74 -2.24
CA ILE A 126 -3.76 -5.43 -3.24
C ILE A 126 -2.82 -5.88 -4.36
N THR A 127 -2.82 -7.18 -4.62
CA THR A 127 -1.95 -7.83 -5.61
C THR A 127 -2.73 -8.81 -6.46
N PRO A 128 -2.20 -9.26 -7.61
CA PRO A 128 -2.74 -10.39 -8.34
C PRO A 128 -2.86 -11.65 -7.47
N THR A 129 -3.61 -12.62 -7.94
CA THR A 129 -3.96 -13.84 -7.18
C THR A 129 -2.81 -14.80 -6.91
N ASP A 130 -1.64 -14.63 -7.51
CA ASP A 130 -0.47 -15.49 -7.25
C ASP A 130 0.01 -15.37 -5.80
N ALA A 131 -0.09 -16.49 -5.08
CA ALA A 131 0.20 -16.53 -3.65
C ALA A 131 1.68 -16.81 -3.34
N GLY A 132 2.42 -17.47 -4.23
CA GLY A 132 3.82 -17.86 -3.97
C GLY A 132 4.74 -16.64 -3.91
N ALA A 133 4.77 -15.85 -4.96
CA ALA A 133 5.55 -14.61 -5.04
C ALA A 133 5.14 -13.58 -3.97
N LEU A 134 3.86 -13.59 -3.57
CA LEU A 134 3.36 -12.70 -2.52
C LEU A 134 3.96 -13.04 -1.15
N SER A 135 4.08 -14.32 -0.80
CA SER A 135 4.65 -14.75 0.48
C SER A 135 6.11 -14.33 0.63
N GLU A 136 6.92 -14.50 -0.42
CA GLU A 136 8.33 -14.08 -0.44
C GLU A 136 8.48 -12.55 -0.31
N ALA A 137 7.67 -11.81 -1.07
CA ALA A 137 7.68 -10.35 -1.02
C ALA A 137 7.28 -9.82 0.37
N LEU A 138 6.31 -10.46 1.02
CA LEU A 138 5.89 -10.10 2.37
C LEU A 138 6.94 -10.43 3.43
N ALA A 139 7.66 -11.53 3.28
CA ALA A 139 8.76 -11.87 4.19
C ALA A 139 9.87 -10.80 4.13
N ALA A 140 10.26 -10.36 2.93
CA ALA A 140 11.22 -9.27 2.75
C ALA A 140 10.71 -7.94 3.32
N ALA A 141 9.43 -7.60 3.06
CA ALA A 141 8.81 -6.40 3.60
C ALA A 141 8.74 -6.42 5.13
N ALA A 142 8.42 -7.57 5.74
CA ALA A 142 8.37 -7.74 7.19
C ALA A 142 9.74 -7.52 7.86
N GLN A 143 10.82 -7.99 7.23
CA GLN A 143 12.18 -7.72 7.71
C GLN A 143 12.57 -6.24 7.61
N ALA A 144 12.24 -5.59 6.50
CA ALA A 144 12.48 -4.17 6.32
C ALA A 144 11.68 -3.31 7.32
N LEU A 145 10.42 -3.68 7.57
CA LEU A 145 9.56 -3.02 8.56
C LEU A 145 10.11 -3.20 9.98
N LEU A 146 10.54 -4.40 10.36
CA LEU A 146 11.15 -4.66 11.66
C LEU A 146 12.41 -3.82 11.87
N ALA A 147 13.28 -3.74 10.85
CA ALA A 147 14.48 -2.92 10.89
C ALA A 147 14.17 -1.42 11.04
N TYR A 148 13.11 -0.95 10.39
CA TYR A 148 12.73 0.47 10.42
C TYR A 148 11.96 0.88 11.70
N THR A 149 11.02 0.04 12.16
CA THR A 149 10.11 0.38 13.27
C THR A 149 10.54 -0.19 14.62
N GLY A 150 11.45 -1.17 14.63
CA GLY A 150 11.81 -1.94 15.82
C GLY A 150 10.70 -2.89 16.31
N SER A 151 9.57 -3.00 15.58
CA SER A 151 8.42 -3.81 15.96
C SER A 151 8.07 -4.82 14.89
N PRO A 152 7.74 -6.07 15.25
CA PRO A 152 7.37 -7.10 14.29
C PRO A 152 6.01 -6.74 13.65
N ALA A 153 5.94 -6.87 12.32
CA ALA A 153 4.70 -6.70 11.57
C ALA A 153 3.95 -8.04 11.47
N ARG A 154 2.62 -7.95 11.41
CA ARG A 154 1.73 -9.08 11.12
C ARG A 154 1.04 -8.86 9.80
N ALA A 155 0.85 -9.92 9.04
CA ALA A 155 0.16 -9.85 7.76
C ALA A 155 -0.87 -10.98 7.65
N VAL A 156 -2.04 -10.65 7.17
CA VAL A 156 -3.08 -11.62 6.81
C VAL A 156 -3.43 -11.45 5.36
N ILE A 157 -3.34 -12.53 4.59
CA ILE A 157 -3.63 -12.58 3.16
C ILE A 157 -5.03 -13.16 2.99
N SER A 158 -5.91 -12.46 2.27
CA SER A 158 -7.25 -12.95 1.95
C SER A 158 -7.24 -14.13 0.97
N GLU A 159 -8.36 -14.79 0.83
CA GLU A 159 -8.63 -15.62 -0.35
C GLU A 159 -8.61 -14.76 -1.62
N ALA A 160 -8.54 -15.43 -2.79
CA ALA A 160 -8.64 -14.76 -4.07
C ALA A 160 -10.04 -14.18 -4.26
N CYS A 161 -10.11 -12.93 -4.69
CA CYS A 161 -11.33 -12.18 -4.93
C CYS A 161 -11.41 -11.79 -6.41
N LEU A 162 -12.62 -11.77 -6.97
CA LEU A 162 -12.84 -11.47 -8.38
C LEU A 162 -13.38 -10.06 -8.61
N SER A 163 -14.03 -9.46 -7.61
CA SER A 163 -14.63 -8.12 -7.71
C SER A 163 -14.16 -7.18 -6.61
N PHE A 164 -13.85 -5.96 -6.96
CA PHE A 164 -13.56 -4.88 -6.02
C PHE A 164 -14.81 -4.44 -5.23
N GLY A 165 -16.02 -4.73 -5.71
CA GLY A 165 -17.26 -4.54 -4.95
C GLY A 165 -17.28 -5.29 -3.61
N ASP A 166 -16.55 -6.39 -3.51
CA ASP A 166 -16.40 -7.16 -2.27
C ASP A 166 -15.27 -6.66 -1.35
N LEU A 167 -14.50 -5.65 -1.75
CA LEU A 167 -13.29 -5.20 -1.04
C LEU A 167 -13.54 -4.93 0.44
N ARG A 168 -14.62 -4.24 0.77
CA ARG A 168 -14.99 -3.94 2.17
C ARG A 168 -15.26 -5.20 2.98
N LYS A 169 -15.97 -6.16 2.39
CA LYS A 169 -16.26 -7.45 3.04
C LYS A 169 -14.98 -8.21 3.30
N VAL A 170 -14.14 -8.33 2.27
CA VAL A 170 -12.82 -8.98 2.34
C VAL A 170 -11.93 -8.32 3.38
N TYR A 171 -11.90 -6.99 3.43
CA TYR A 171 -11.16 -6.25 4.45
C TYR A 171 -11.64 -6.59 5.86
N ASN A 172 -12.94 -6.61 6.11
CA ASN A 172 -13.50 -6.92 7.42
C ASN A 172 -13.22 -8.37 7.85
N GLU A 173 -13.31 -9.32 6.93
CA GLU A 173 -12.98 -10.72 7.17
C GLU A 173 -11.48 -10.88 7.49
N THR A 174 -10.61 -10.28 6.69
CA THR A 174 -9.15 -10.30 6.89
C THR A 174 -8.76 -9.64 8.21
N ARG A 175 -9.40 -8.50 8.55
CA ARG A 175 -9.20 -7.80 9.82
C ARG A 175 -9.64 -8.66 11.01
N THR A 176 -10.75 -9.37 10.89
CA THR A 176 -11.21 -10.27 11.96
C THR A 176 -10.18 -11.37 12.24
N VAL A 177 -9.59 -11.95 11.20
CA VAL A 177 -8.50 -12.92 11.35
C VAL A 177 -7.28 -12.27 12.02
N LEU A 178 -6.87 -11.09 11.56
CA LEU A 178 -5.73 -10.35 12.13
C LEU A 178 -5.90 -10.12 13.65
N LEU A 179 -7.11 -9.76 14.09
CA LEU A 179 -7.41 -9.52 15.51
C LEU A 179 -7.39 -10.81 16.36
N THR A 180 -7.56 -11.97 15.75
CA THR A 180 -7.48 -13.27 16.46
C THR A 180 -6.06 -13.82 16.53
N LEU A 181 -5.12 -13.27 15.78
CA LEU A 181 -3.72 -13.72 15.81
C LEU A 181 -3.06 -13.30 17.14
N PRO A 182 -2.37 -14.24 17.81
CA PRO A 182 -1.63 -13.90 19.01
C PRO A 182 -0.47 -12.94 18.66
N MET A 183 -0.16 -12.04 19.60
CA MET A 183 1.06 -11.22 19.51
C MET A 183 2.26 -12.12 19.83
N ARG A 184 2.99 -12.54 18.79
CA ARG A 184 4.22 -13.34 18.95
C ARG A 184 5.44 -12.47 18.67
N PRO A 185 6.59 -12.73 19.32
CA PRO A 185 7.84 -12.13 18.90
C PRO A 185 8.22 -12.69 17.53
N GLY A 186 8.26 -11.83 16.53
CA GLY A 186 8.56 -12.17 15.14
C GLY A 186 7.42 -11.75 14.19
N SER A 187 7.80 -11.49 12.95
CA SER A 187 6.82 -11.16 11.91
C SER A 187 6.07 -12.42 11.50
N GLU A 188 4.74 -12.34 11.45
CA GLU A 188 3.86 -13.45 11.12
C GLU A 188 3.07 -13.14 9.86
N VAL A 189 3.11 -14.04 8.89
CA VAL A 189 2.29 -13.99 7.67
C VAL A 189 1.33 -15.16 7.70
N VAL A 190 0.04 -14.89 7.71
CA VAL A 190 -1.02 -15.90 7.80
C VAL A 190 -1.95 -15.76 6.59
N PHE A 191 -2.29 -16.87 5.99
CA PHE A 191 -3.37 -16.93 5.01
C PHE A 191 -4.71 -17.03 5.75
N ALA A 192 -5.65 -16.15 5.43
CA ALA A 192 -7.02 -16.29 5.85
C ALA A 192 -7.65 -17.43 5.06
N ALA A 193 -7.36 -18.67 5.44
CA ALA A 193 -8.17 -19.79 4.99
C ALA A 193 -9.61 -19.51 5.46
N ARG A 194 -10.59 -19.79 4.60
CA ARG A 194 -12.01 -19.75 4.93
C ARG A 194 -12.20 -20.59 6.20
N GLN A 195 -12.20 -19.93 7.34
CA GLN A 195 -12.63 -20.60 8.57
C GLN A 195 -14.07 -21.01 8.29
N GLU A 196 -14.28 -22.31 8.05
CA GLU A 196 -15.62 -22.85 8.14
C GLU A 196 -16.17 -22.30 9.45
N ARG A 197 -17.23 -21.49 9.34
CA ARG A 197 -17.89 -20.91 10.51
C ARG A 197 -18.39 -22.09 11.34
N LYS A 198 -17.55 -22.58 12.24
CA LYS A 198 -18.00 -23.52 13.24
C LYS A 198 -19.18 -22.87 13.93
N PRO A 199 -20.35 -23.52 13.98
CA PRO A 199 -21.52 -22.96 14.63
C PRO A 199 -21.13 -22.51 16.04
N LEU A 200 -21.78 -21.48 16.55
CA LEU A 200 -21.48 -20.86 17.87
C LEU A 200 -21.40 -21.91 18.99
N SER A 201 -22.20 -22.97 18.89
CA SER A 201 -22.16 -24.13 19.81
C SER A 201 -20.79 -24.83 19.88
N GLN A 202 -19.97 -24.77 18.84
CA GLN A 202 -18.61 -25.35 18.82
C GLN A 202 -17.51 -24.37 19.26
N ARG A 203 -17.85 -23.08 19.44
CA ARG A 203 -16.93 -22.04 19.92
C ARG A 203 -16.99 -21.83 21.43
N LEU A 204 -18.04 -22.29 22.06
CA LEU A 204 -18.20 -22.21 23.51
C LEU A 204 -17.30 -23.28 24.17
N SER A 205 -16.53 -22.83 25.15
CA SER A 205 -15.74 -23.79 25.95
C SER A 205 -16.70 -24.80 26.62
N PRO A 206 -16.27 -26.04 26.85
CA PRO A 206 -17.10 -27.06 27.52
C PRO A 206 -17.69 -26.61 28.88
N ALA A 207 -17.00 -25.65 29.53
CA ALA A 207 -17.47 -25.06 30.80
C ALA A 207 -18.69 -24.13 30.62
N LEU A 208 -18.76 -23.40 29.49
CA LEU A 208 -19.90 -22.52 29.17
C LEU A 208 -21.08 -23.28 28.57
N GLN A 209 -20.84 -24.42 27.91
CA GLN A 209 -21.91 -25.29 27.42
C GLN A 209 -22.70 -25.91 28.56
N LYS A 210 -22.04 -26.28 29.67
CA LYS A 210 -22.68 -26.82 30.86
C LYS A 210 -23.52 -25.82 31.69
N GLN A 211 -23.36 -24.52 31.45
CA GLN A 211 -24.15 -23.47 32.13
C GLN A 211 -25.43 -23.11 31.38
N MET A 212 -25.61 -23.63 30.17
CA MET A 212 -26.79 -23.35 29.32
C MET A 212 -27.77 -24.55 29.23
N GLU A 213 -27.41 -25.70 29.82
CA GLU A 213 -28.30 -26.85 30.06
C GLU A 213 -28.90 -26.76 31.49
#